data_638c1c20b418690e0949d14a2010a24d
#
_entry.id   638c1c20b418690e0949d14a2010a24d
#
_cell.length_a   1.000
_cell.length_b   1.000
_cell.length_c   1.000
_cell.angle_alpha   90.00
_cell.angle_beta   90.00
_cell.angle_gamma   90.00
#
_symmetry.space_group_name_H-M   'P 1'
#
loop_
_entity.id
_entity.type
_entity.pdbx_description
1 polymer ?
#
loop_
_entity_poly.entity_id
_entity_poly.type
_entity_poly.pdbx_seq_one_letter_code
_entity_poly.pdbx_strand_id
1 'polypeptide(L)'
;MLIDVGGVRRRNIFNATIEKMVGFFIGFTVYFLIGFAFWASQYYIMVDYTLVDTIKDWWAGGTLSNSMAQNVDPAVFPGLNNFQIFIFFLACFAGIVNVLLHFAVATIVSSILSWLTWGSVGPLTNLGFHDFFGVGFVYLFPAGMAMVFSRTLRARPGMFSAHPKVSEYRPPNLGLLTVGIMTIFAGLPMIILSCLFFFDPGALAVSVTMADTSVGIAFNNYGAAWAGGALMGAVLAYSTRKFSYLLLGPLAGYVAGASGFDVYVPWQMFLVALGAPIVAYVIYEFLQRKQIDEHKLLPLFAGVGSYGLIMTGLLHIGVPRGGYLGIEEGAYAFQHGEIGVLMQLVGIVVSLGFGIITALVLSFVLKHTTGLDVSDAAQAEGLDKVYWDIEPDVDPITDNKS
;
A
#
# COMPACT_ATOMS: atom_id res chain seq x y z
N MET A 1 12.38 0.60 0.46
CA MET A 1 13.78 0.99 0.25
C MET A 1 14.70 -0.23 0.12
N LEU A 2 14.97 -1.04 1.17
CA LEU A 2 15.90 -2.19 1.08
C LEU A 2 15.56 -3.19 -0.02
N ILE A 3 14.27 -3.48 -0.24
CA ILE A 3 13.80 -4.36 -1.31
C ILE A 3 14.13 -3.76 -2.68
N ASP A 4 13.89 -2.46 -2.87
CA ASP A 4 14.12 -1.80 -4.15
C ASP A 4 15.62 -1.68 -4.42
N VAL A 5 16.41 -1.25 -3.43
CA VAL A 5 17.87 -1.14 -3.55
C VAL A 5 18.51 -2.51 -3.81
N GLY A 6 18.05 -3.57 -3.13
CA GLY A 6 18.52 -4.95 -3.38
C GLY A 6 18.07 -5.53 -4.72
N GLY A 7 17.05 -4.96 -5.34
CA GLY A 7 16.43 -5.45 -6.58
C GLY A 7 16.81 -4.69 -7.85
N VAL A 8 17.44 -3.51 -7.75
CA VAL A 8 17.89 -2.73 -8.94
C VAL A 8 19.27 -3.16 -9.41
N ARG A 9 19.61 -2.81 -10.64
CA ARG A 9 20.94 -3.04 -11.22
C ARG A 9 22.01 -2.33 -10.37
N ARG A 10 23.19 -2.92 -10.23
CA ARG A 10 24.31 -2.32 -9.47
C ARG A 10 24.64 -0.89 -9.90
N ARG A 11 24.52 -0.58 -11.18
CA ARG A 11 24.76 0.75 -11.76
C ARG A 11 23.70 1.81 -11.44
N ASN A 12 22.66 1.46 -10.68
CA ASN A 12 21.54 2.32 -10.36
C ASN A 12 21.20 2.30 -8.86
N ILE A 13 22.06 1.71 -8.03
CA ILE A 13 21.79 1.52 -6.58
C ILE A 13 21.72 2.86 -5.87
N PHE A 14 22.67 3.74 -6.14
CA PHE A 14 22.75 5.05 -5.49
C PHE A 14 21.57 5.91 -5.92
N ASN A 15 21.30 6.02 -7.23
CA ASN A 15 20.18 6.77 -7.77
C ASN A 15 18.85 6.25 -7.17
N ALA A 16 18.62 4.94 -7.14
CA ALA A 16 17.42 4.35 -6.55
C ALA A 16 17.31 4.65 -5.04
N THR A 17 18.43 4.69 -4.32
CA THR A 17 18.47 5.04 -2.90
C THR A 17 18.05 6.48 -2.68
N ILE A 18 18.65 7.42 -3.42
CA ILE A 18 18.31 8.86 -3.33
C ILE A 18 16.86 9.10 -3.71
N GLU A 19 16.39 8.53 -4.82
CA GLU A 19 14.98 8.66 -5.23
C GLU A 19 14.03 8.22 -4.14
N LYS A 20 14.27 7.08 -3.50
CA LYS A 20 13.41 6.57 -2.44
C LYS A 20 13.47 7.40 -1.17
N MET A 21 14.64 7.91 -0.79
CA MET A 21 14.79 8.79 0.38
C MET A 21 14.07 10.13 0.15
N VAL A 22 14.35 10.78 -0.96
CA VAL A 22 13.74 12.08 -1.26
C VAL A 22 12.24 11.93 -1.43
N GLY A 23 11.80 10.88 -2.12
CA GLY A 23 10.40 10.57 -2.27
C GLY A 23 9.69 10.34 -0.93
N PHE A 24 10.30 9.59 -0.02
CA PHE A 24 9.78 9.42 1.34
C PHE A 24 9.59 10.78 2.04
N PHE A 25 10.61 11.63 2.04
CA PHE A 25 10.52 12.93 2.71
C PHE A 25 9.50 13.86 2.07
N ILE A 26 9.38 13.87 0.74
CA ILE A 26 8.35 14.66 0.05
C ILE A 26 6.95 14.14 0.41
N GLY A 27 6.70 12.85 0.30
CA GLY A 27 5.41 12.25 0.64
C GLY A 27 5.05 12.50 2.10
N PHE A 28 5.99 12.31 3.01
CA PHE A 28 5.83 12.62 4.43
C PHE A 28 5.46 14.09 4.65
N THR A 29 6.22 15.01 4.04
CA THR A 29 5.99 16.45 4.19
C THR A 29 4.61 16.85 3.66
N VAL A 30 4.24 16.41 2.47
CA VAL A 30 2.95 16.76 1.87
C VAL A 30 1.78 16.16 2.68
N TYR A 31 1.94 14.93 3.17
CA TYR A 31 0.93 14.33 4.04
C TYR A 31 0.80 15.10 5.36
N PHE A 32 1.91 15.44 6.00
CA PHE A 32 1.93 16.22 7.22
C PHE A 32 1.31 17.61 7.03
N LEU A 33 1.62 18.30 5.93
CA LEU A 33 1.13 19.64 5.68
C LEU A 33 -0.38 19.68 5.37
N ILE A 34 -0.89 18.72 4.61
CA ILE A 34 -2.24 18.81 4.06
C ILE A 34 -2.96 17.46 3.96
N GLY A 35 -2.25 16.37 3.66
CA GLY A 35 -2.86 15.07 3.38
C GLY A 35 -3.64 14.51 4.55
N PHE A 36 -3.12 14.68 5.77
CA PHE A 36 -3.83 14.31 6.98
C PHE A 36 -5.17 15.03 7.12
N ALA A 37 -5.18 16.35 6.90
CA ALA A 37 -6.39 17.12 7.03
C ALA A 37 -7.48 16.70 6.03
N PHE A 38 -7.10 16.31 4.81
CA PHE A 38 -8.05 15.71 3.85
C PHE A 38 -8.67 14.45 4.39
N TRP A 39 -7.86 13.51 4.87
CA TRP A 39 -8.38 12.28 5.42
C TRP A 39 -9.22 12.50 6.68
N ALA A 40 -8.74 13.31 7.63
CA ALA A 40 -9.41 13.58 8.88
C ALA A 40 -10.72 14.37 8.71
N SER A 41 -10.86 15.13 7.62
CA SER A 41 -12.05 15.96 7.37
C SER A 41 -13.35 15.16 7.39
N GLN A 42 -13.32 13.85 7.09
CA GLN A 42 -14.47 12.98 7.19
C GLN A 42 -15.13 13.04 8.58
N TYR A 43 -14.35 13.15 9.65
CA TYR A 43 -14.83 13.23 11.02
C TYR A 43 -15.31 14.63 11.41
N TYR A 44 -14.67 15.67 10.87
CA TYR A 44 -15.00 17.07 11.15
C TYR A 44 -16.28 17.49 10.42
N ILE A 45 -16.45 17.10 9.16
CA ILE A 45 -17.64 17.41 8.37
C ILE A 45 -18.91 16.86 9.00
N MET A 46 -18.83 15.74 9.68
CA MET A 46 -19.96 15.13 10.36
C MET A 46 -20.49 15.93 11.56
N VAL A 47 -19.67 16.78 12.13
CA VAL A 47 -20.01 17.67 13.25
C VAL A 47 -20.05 19.13 12.80
N ASP A 48 -20.43 19.36 11.55
CA ASP A 48 -20.64 20.67 10.93
C ASP A 48 -19.39 21.56 10.82
N TYR A 49 -18.20 21.00 10.89
CA TYR A 49 -16.96 21.68 10.58
C TYR A 49 -16.58 21.51 9.10
N THR A 50 -15.72 22.39 8.61
CA THR A 50 -15.24 22.36 7.22
C THR A 50 -13.85 21.75 7.09
N LEU A 51 -13.42 21.42 5.87
CA LEU A 51 -12.04 21.05 5.57
C LEU A 51 -11.05 22.13 6.06
N VAL A 52 -11.42 23.40 5.94
CA VAL A 52 -10.56 24.52 6.40
C VAL A 52 -10.40 24.49 7.91
N ASP A 53 -11.46 24.17 8.63
CA ASP A 53 -11.40 24.02 10.09
C ASP A 53 -10.53 22.84 10.49
N THR A 54 -10.59 21.73 9.75
CA THR A 54 -9.70 20.58 9.96
C THR A 54 -8.22 20.95 9.76
N ILE A 55 -7.92 21.70 8.71
CA ILE A 55 -6.54 22.18 8.46
C ILE A 55 -6.06 23.10 9.58
N LYS A 56 -6.90 24.05 10.00
CA LYS A 56 -6.57 24.97 11.11
C LYS A 56 -6.34 24.21 12.41
N ASP A 57 -7.22 23.28 12.72
CA ASP A 57 -7.14 22.49 13.96
C ASP A 57 -5.90 21.61 14.00
N TRP A 58 -5.52 21.01 12.88
CA TRP A 58 -4.27 20.25 12.76
C TRP A 58 -3.05 21.11 13.15
N TRP A 59 -2.98 22.32 12.60
CA TRP A 59 -1.89 23.25 12.90
C TRP A 59 -1.97 23.90 14.28
N ALA A 60 -3.15 23.93 14.88
CA ALA A 60 -3.36 24.41 16.25
C ALA A 60 -3.14 23.33 17.33
N GLY A 61 -2.73 22.12 16.95
CA GLY A 61 -2.50 21.02 17.87
C GLY A 61 -3.75 20.24 18.27
N GLY A 62 -4.81 20.26 17.47
CA GLY A 62 -5.99 19.44 17.64
C GLY A 62 -6.96 19.94 18.72
N THR A 63 -7.13 21.24 18.86
CA THR A 63 -8.01 21.83 19.88
C THR A 63 -9.49 21.53 19.64
N LEU A 64 -9.95 21.54 18.37
CA LEU A 64 -11.32 21.16 18.02
C LEU A 64 -11.53 19.64 18.16
N SER A 65 -10.54 18.84 17.76
CA SER A 65 -10.60 17.39 17.92
C SER A 65 -10.69 16.97 19.39
N ASN A 66 -10.01 17.69 20.29
CA ASN A 66 -10.17 17.49 21.72
C ASN A 66 -11.58 17.86 22.20
N SER A 67 -12.18 18.92 21.66
CA SER A 67 -13.55 19.30 21.97
C SER A 67 -14.58 18.29 21.43
N MET A 68 -14.34 17.76 20.22
CA MET A 68 -15.18 16.68 19.66
C MET A 68 -15.07 15.40 20.46
N ALA A 69 -13.87 15.03 20.91
CA ALA A 69 -13.66 13.88 21.78
C ALA A 69 -14.32 14.03 23.16
N GLN A 70 -14.52 15.25 23.64
CA GLN A 70 -15.26 15.51 24.88
C GLN A 70 -16.78 15.43 24.70
N ASN A 71 -17.29 15.62 23.49
CA ASN A 71 -18.71 15.53 23.17
C ASN A 71 -19.17 14.10 22.81
N VAL A 72 -18.23 13.26 22.43
CA VAL A 72 -18.41 11.80 22.34
C VAL A 72 -17.95 11.25 23.69
N ASP A 73 -18.62 10.25 24.23
CA ASP A 73 -18.29 9.66 25.53
C ASP A 73 -16.76 9.51 25.67
N PRO A 74 -16.11 10.17 26.64
CA PRO A 74 -14.65 10.12 26.83
C PRO A 74 -14.11 8.70 27.04
N ALA A 75 -14.95 7.74 27.43
CA ALA A 75 -14.60 6.33 27.50
C ALA A 75 -14.44 5.70 26.12
N VAL A 76 -15.10 6.24 25.08
CA VAL A 76 -15.06 5.75 23.71
C VAL A 76 -13.91 6.40 22.93
N PHE A 77 -13.56 7.66 23.23
CA PHE A 77 -12.46 8.39 22.58
C PHE A 77 -11.51 9.02 23.59
N PRO A 78 -10.52 8.29 24.09
CA PRO A 78 -9.42 8.90 24.85
C PRO A 78 -8.53 9.70 23.88
N GLY A 79 -8.99 10.89 23.54
CA GLY A 79 -8.23 11.92 22.82
C GLY A 79 -7.86 11.56 21.40
N LEU A 80 -8.39 12.30 20.44
CA LEU A 80 -7.92 12.31 19.06
C LEU A 80 -6.39 12.58 18.94
N ASN A 81 -5.73 13.08 19.99
CA ASN A 81 -4.27 13.20 20.05
C ASN A 81 -3.53 11.87 19.86
N ASN A 82 -4.07 10.76 20.38
CA ASN A 82 -3.50 9.43 20.13
C ASN A 82 -3.73 8.99 18.68
N PHE A 83 -4.81 9.44 18.08
CA PHE A 83 -5.10 9.24 16.68
C PHE A 83 -4.16 10.03 15.76
N GLN A 84 -3.70 11.21 16.17
CA GLN A 84 -2.70 12.00 15.43
C GLN A 84 -1.33 11.29 15.38
N ILE A 85 -0.93 10.62 16.47
CA ILE A 85 0.28 9.77 16.48
C ILE A 85 0.15 8.61 15.49
N PHE A 86 -1.03 8.01 15.43
CA PHE A 86 -1.35 6.96 14.48
C PHE A 86 -1.16 7.39 13.02
N ILE A 87 -1.61 8.58 12.69
CA ILE A 87 -1.55 9.11 11.34
C ILE A 87 -0.12 9.53 10.96
N PHE A 88 0.70 9.90 11.93
CA PHE A 88 2.14 10.03 11.72
C PHE A 88 2.74 8.75 11.13
N PHE A 89 2.38 7.58 11.63
CA PHE A 89 2.82 6.30 11.07
C PHE A 89 2.24 6.03 9.67
N LEU A 90 1.01 6.43 9.39
CA LEU A 90 0.43 6.36 8.04
C LEU A 90 1.14 7.28 7.05
N ALA A 91 1.53 8.49 7.45
CA ALA A 91 2.33 9.38 6.63
C ALA A 91 3.68 8.75 6.25
N CYS A 92 4.30 8.04 7.20
CA CYS A 92 5.50 7.26 6.92
C CYS A 92 5.27 6.18 5.86
N PHE A 93 4.06 5.64 5.77
CA PHE A 93 3.70 4.63 4.77
C PHE A 93 3.43 5.22 3.38
N ALA A 94 2.79 6.37 3.29
CA ALA A 94 2.57 7.06 2.02
C ALA A 94 3.89 7.42 1.30
N GLY A 95 4.97 7.64 2.08
CA GLY A 95 6.31 7.90 1.55
C GLY A 95 6.99 6.72 0.83
N ILE A 96 6.45 5.50 0.89
CA ILE A 96 7.12 4.32 0.33
C ILE A 96 6.91 4.17 -1.19
N VAL A 97 5.98 4.90 -1.80
CA VAL A 97 5.38 4.47 -3.07
C VAL A 97 5.85 5.19 -4.33
N ASN A 98 6.64 6.31 -4.36
CA ASN A 98 6.89 6.97 -5.68
C ASN A 98 8.08 7.93 -5.85
N VAL A 99 8.33 8.36 -7.12
CA VAL A 99 9.36 9.27 -7.65
C VAL A 99 8.95 10.77 -7.50
N LEU A 100 9.90 11.65 -7.31
CA LEU A 100 9.86 13.04 -6.79
C LEU A 100 8.60 13.92 -7.01
N LEU A 101 8.20 14.22 -8.23
CA LEU A 101 7.01 15.04 -8.50
C LEU A 101 5.72 14.24 -8.30
N HIS A 102 5.79 12.94 -8.56
CA HIS A 102 4.71 12.02 -8.35
C HIS A 102 4.32 11.89 -6.89
N PHE A 103 5.27 12.05 -5.95
CA PHE A 103 5.01 11.93 -4.51
C PHE A 103 4.05 12.98 -3.99
N ALA A 104 4.25 14.24 -4.32
CA ALA A 104 3.39 15.31 -3.84
C ALA A 104 1.95 15.13 -4.35
N VAL A 105 1.80 14.94 -5.66
CA VAL A 105 0.47 14.76 -6.29
C VAL A 105 -0.15 13.44 -5.85
N ALA A 106 0.60 12.35 -5.87
CA ALA A 106 0.10 11.03 -5.45
C ALA A 106 -0.30 11.05 -3.97
N THR A 107 0.43 11.73 -3.09
CA THR A 107 0.08 11.83 -1.67
C THR A 107 -1.23 12.59 -1.46
N ILE A 108 -1.44 13.71 -2.16
CA ILE A 108 -2.70 14.46 -2.07
C ILE A 108 -3.86 13.59 -2.58
N VAL A 109 -3.70 12.98 -3.76
CA VAL A 109 -4.76 12.17 -4.37
C VAL A 109 -5.05 10.92 -3.56
N SER A 110 -4.02 10.24 -3.01
CA SER A 110 -4.22 9.08 -2.13
C SER A 110 -4.89 9.46 -0.82
N SER A 111 -4.66 10.66 -0.30
CA SER A 111 -5.35 11.17 0.89
C SER A 111 -6.84 11.41 0.61
N ILE A 112 -7.18 11.97 -0.56
CA ILE A 112 -8.57 12.10 -1.00
C ILE A 112 -9.22 10.72 -1.19
N LEU A 113 -8.51 9.79 -1.82
CA LEU A 113 -8.99 8.43 -2.00
C LEU A 113 -9.19 7.71 -0.67
N SER A 114 -8.26 7.87 0.28
CA SER A 114 -8.40 7.29 1.61
C SER A 114 -9.60 7.85 2.38
N TRP A 115 -9.89 9.15 2.22
CA TRP A 115 -11.12 9.75 2.74
C TRP A 115 -12.37 9.07 2.16
N LEU A 116 -12.35 8.71 0.90
CA LEU A 116 -13.48 8.06 0.21
C LEU A 116 -13.65 6.59 0.59
N THR A 117 -12.54 5.85 0.73
CA THR A 117 -12.52 4.37 0.76
C THR A 117 -12.15 3.78 2.11
N TRP A 118 -11.59 4.57 3.03
CA TRP A 118 -11.01 4.05 4.26
C TRP A 118 -11.33 4.93 5.47
N GLY A 119 -11.63 4.28 6.57
CA GLY A 119 -12.06 4.92 7.80
C GLY A 119 -13.53 4.65 8.09
N SER A 120 -13.90 4.73 9.36
CA SER A 120 -15.23 4.34 9.85
C SER A 120 -16.38 5.16 9.26
N VAL A 121 -16.09 6.34 8.74
CA VAL A 121 -17.09 7.26 8.15
C VAL A 121 -16.86 7.53 6.67
N GLY A 122 -15.94 6.82 6.05
CA GLY A 122 -15.68 6.94 4.61
C GLY A 122 -16.95 6.64 3.79
N PRO A 123 -17.25 7.43 2.76
CA PRO A 123 -18.48 7.26 1.98
C PRO A 123 -18.67 5.84 1.43
N LEU A 124 -17.63 5.22 0.88
CA LEU A 124 -17.74 3.84 0.39
C LEU A 124 -17.77 2.81 1.52
N THR A 125 -17.10 3.07 2.64
CA THR A 125 -17.17 2.21 3.83
C THR A 125 -18.61 2.10 4.33
N ASN A 126 -19.32 3.21 4.40
CA ASN A 126 -20.73 3.24 4.84
C ASN A 126 -21.70 2.59 3.83
N LEU A 127 -21.27 2.37 2.58
CA LEU A 127 -22.02 1.63 1.57
C LEU A 127 -21.66 0.14 1.53
N GLY A 128 -20.73 -0.33 2.39
CA GLY A 128 -20.34 -1.73 2.48
C GLY A 128 -19.02 -2.09 1.81
N PHE A 129 -18.21 -1.11 1.41
CA PHE A 129 -16.82 -1.35 1.03
C PHE A 129 -15.98 -1.58 2.29
N HIS A 130 -15.47 -2.77 2.44
CA HIS A 130 -14.63 -3.14 3.59
C HIS A 130 -13.17 -3.25 3.22
N ASP A 131 -12.36 -2.43 3.87
CA ASP A 131 -10.93 -2.37 3.63
C ASP A 131 -10.18 -2.03 4.92
N PHE A 132 -9.85 -3.04 5.69
CA PHE A 132 -9.26 -2.86 7.01
C PHE A 132 -7.92 -2.11 6.99
N PHE A 133 -7.05 -2.42 6.02
CA PHE A 133 -5.69 -1.90 5.99
C PHE A 133 -5.44 -0.85 4.88
N GLY A 134 -6.48 -0.44 4.17
CA GLY A 134 -6.36 0.54 3.11
C GLY A 134 -5.80 -0.02 1.79
N VAL A 135 -6.15 -1.25 1.43
CA VAL A 135 -5.75 -1.88 0.15
C VAL A 135 -6.06 -0.98 -1.05
N GLY A 136 -7.20 -0.26 -0.99
CA GLY A 136 -7.62 0.65 -2.04
C GLY A 136 -6.58 1.73 -2.32
N PHE A 137 -6.21 2.51 -1.32
CA PHE A 137 -5.30 3.64 -1.51
C PHE A 137 -3.82 3.28 -1.38
N VAL A 138 -3.47 2.20 -0.65
CA VAL A 138 -2.06 1.77 -0.46
C VAL A 138 -1.58 0.90 -1.62
N TYR A 139 -2.43 0.02 -2.15
CA TYR A 139 -2.02 -0.95 -3.17
C TYR A 139 -2.67 -0.71 -4.52
N LEU A 140 -4.00 -0.56 -4.59
CA LEU A 140 -4.69 -0.43 -5.88
C LEU A 140 -4.44 0.92 -6.55
N PHE A 141 -4.39 2.00 -5.80
CA PHE A 141 -4.06 3.31 -6.36
C PHE A 141 -2.69 3.33 -7.07
N PRO A 142 -1.57 2.95 -6.43
CA PRO A 142 -0.28 2.88 -7.12
C PRO A 142 -0.25 1.80 -8.22
N ALA A 143 -1.04 0.73 -8.11
CA ALA A 143 -1.17 -0.23 -9.20
C ALA A 143 -1.87 0.37 -10.42
N GLY A 144 -2.91 1.19 -10.22
CA GLY A 144 -3.54 1.98 -11.28
C GLY A 144 -2.55 2.90 -11.98
N MET A 145 -1.68 3.57 -11.21
CA MET A 145 -0.59 4.38 -11.78
C MET A 145 0.40 3.50 -12.58
N ALA A 146 0.78 2.35 -12.05
CA ALA A 146 1.68 1.42 -12.72
C ALA A 146 1.11 0.88 -14.03
N MET A 147 -0.22 0.71 -14.15
CA MET A 147 -0.87 0.32 -15.42
C MET A 147 -0.61 1.33 -16.55
N VAL A 148 -0.57 2.61 -16.23
CA VAL A 148 -0.26 3.66 -17.20
C VAL A 148 1.23 3.74 -17.46
N PHE A 149 2.04 3.83 -16.40
CA PHE A 149 3.49 4.00 -16.56
C PHE A 149 4.15 2.80 -17.23
N SER A 150 3.73 1.56 -16.95
CA SER A 150 4.27 0.37 -17.61
C SER A 150 3.98 0.30 -19.11
N ARG A 151 3.06 1.11 -19.62
CA ARG A 151 2.75 1.24 -21.05
C ARG A 151 3.35 2.49 -21.67
N THR A 152 3.47 3.57 -20.90
CA THR A 152 4.00 4.86 -21.34
C THR A 152 5.54 4.83 -21.38
N LEU A 153 6.14 4.18 -20.38
CA LEU A 153 7.58 3.95 -20.30
C LEU A 153 7.93 2.68 -21.10
N ARG A 154 9.08 2.69 -21.76
CA ARG A 154 9.54 1.52 -22.49
C ARG A 154 9.99 0.41 -21.54
N ALA A 155 9.87 -0.84 -22.01
CA ALA A 155 10.52 -1.96 -21.35
C ALA A 155 12.05 -1.74 -21.31
N ARG A 156 12.68 -2.25 -20.27
CA ARG A 156 14.16 -2.17 -20.13
C ARG A 156 14.86 -2.73 -21.37
N PRO A 157 15.94 -2.10 -21.84
CA PRO A 157 16.64 -2.51 -23.04
C PRO A 157 17.03 -4.00 -23.01
N GLY A 158 16.61 -4.76 -24.00
CA GLY A 158 16.94 -6.19 -24.13
C GLY A 158 16.11 -7.15 -23.26
N MET A 159 15.14 -6.68 -22.48
CA MET A 159 14.31 -7.55 -21.62
C MET A 159 13.52 -8.59 -22.42
N PHE A 160 12.96 -8.18 -23.56
CA PHE A 160 12.16 -9.03 -24.45
C PHE A 160 12.84 -9.29 -25.80
N SER A 161 14.16 -9.18 -25.85
CA SER A 161 14.93 -9.52 -27.07
C SER A 161 15.01 -11.03 -27.29
N ALA A 162 15.41 -11.45 -28.49
CA ALA A 162 15.62 -12.86 -28.84
C ALA A 162 16.67 -13.55 -27.93
N HIS A 163 17.62 -12.75 -27.41
CA HIS A 163 18.61 -13.19 -26.41
C HIS A 163 18.54 -12.28 -25.19
N PRO A 164 17.55 -12.48 -24.30
CA PRO A 164 17.37 -11.61 -23.15
C PRO A 164 18.59 -11.67 -22.23
N LYS A 165 19.15 -10.51 -21.92
CA LYS A 165 20.26 -10.38 -20.97
C LYS A 165 19.73 -10.51 -19.53
N VAL A 166 19.09 -11.64 -19.24
CA VAL A 166 18.44 -11.91 -17.95
C VAL A 166 19.39 -11.78 -16.77
N SER A 167 20.68 -12.07 -16.98
CA SER A 167 21.71 -11.91 -15.94
C SER A 167 21.90 -10.46 -15.48
N GLU A 168 21.69 -9.49 -16.35
CA GLU A 168 21.82 -8.06 -16.01
C GLU A 168 20.65 -7.57 -15.15
N TYR A 169 19.51 -8.28 -15.14
CA TYR A 169 18.29 -7.91 -14.41
C TYR A 169 18.06 -8.76 -13.16
N ARG A 170 18.98 -9.66 -12.81
CA ARG A 170 18.90 -10.40 -11.56
C ARG A 170 19.14 -9.46 -10.38
N PRO A 171 18.40 -9.64 -9.27
CA PRO A 171 18.66 -8.88 -8.05
C PRO A 171 20.13 -9.02 -7.65
N PRO A 172 20.87 -7.92 -7.53
CA PRO A 172 22.31 -7.98 -7.22
C PRO A 172 22.58 -8.40 -5.78
N ASN A 173 21.61 -8.19 -4.88
CA ASN A 173 21.77 -8.47 -3.46
C ASN A 173 20.53 -9.13 -2.85
N LEU A 174 20.49 -10.46 -2.89
CA LEU A 174 19.41 -11.25 -2.30
C LEU A 174 19.33 -11.11 -0.78
N GLY A 175 20.47 -10.95 -0.11
CA GLY A 175 20.53 -10.74 1.33
C GLY A 175 19.80 -9.46 1.74
N LEU A 176 20.11 -8.35 1.06
CA LEU A 176 19.45 -7.06 1.31
C LEU A 176 17.96 -7.11 1.02
N LEU A 177 17.56 -7.79 -0.05
CA LEU A 177 16.17 -7.99 -0.41
C LEU A 177 15.42 -8.80 0.65
N THR A 178 16.03 -9.87 1.16
CA THR A 178 15.49 -10.69 2.25
C THR A 178 15.34 -9.89 3.53
N VAL A 179 16.38 -9.12 3.92
CA VAL A 179 16.32 -8.23 5.09
C VAL A 179 15.18 -7.22 4.94
N GLY A 180 15.01 -6.65 3.74
CA GLY A 180 13.90 -5.73 3.46
C GLY A 180 12.52 -6.37 3.68
N ILE A 181 12.32 -7.60 3.24
CA ILE A 181 11.07 -8.35 3.46
C ILE A 181 10.86 -8.65 4.94
N MET A 182 11.89 -9.05 5.66
CA MET A 182 11.80 -9.31 7.11
C MET A 182 11.54 -8.02 7.89
N THR A 183 12.07 -6.89 7.44
CA THR A 183 11.78 -5.58 8.04
C THR A 183 10.31 -5.19 7.84
N ILE A 184 9.74 -5.47 6.65
CA ILE A 184 8.31 -5.28 6.41
C ILE A 184 7.51 -6.19 7.36
N PHE A 185 7.85 -7.48 7.42
CA PHE A 185 7.18 -8.41 8.34
C PHE A 185 7.19 -7.93 9.79
N ALA A 186 8.31 -7.40 10.27
CA ALA A 186 8.42 -6.91 11.64
C ALA A 186 7.71 -5.56 11.87
N GLY A 187 7.66 -4.69 10.84
CA GLY A 187 7.09 -3.35 10.95
C GLY A 187 5.57 -3.28 10.77
N LEU A 188 5.01 -4.11 9.92
CA LEU A 188 3.57 -4.10 9.62
C LEU A 188 2.65 -4.34 10.83
N PRO A 189 3.01 -5.15 11.85
CA PRO A 189 2.23 -5.25 13.07
C PRO A 189 1.96 -3.91 13.75
N MET A 190 2.90 -2.97 13.69
CA MET A 190 2.70 -1.63 14.26
C MET A 190 1.58 -0.87 13.54
N ILE A 191 1.43 -1.08 12.22
CA ILE A 191 0.37 -0.46 11.43
C ILE A 191 -0.96 -1.18 11.70
N ILE A 192 -0.96 -2.50 11.85
CA ILE A 192 -2.16 -3.24 12.28
C ILE A 192 -2.64 -2.72 13.61
N LEU A 193 -1.77 -2.56 14.60
CA LEU A 193 -2.12 -1.97 15.89
C LEU A 193 -2.75 -0.60 15.72
N SER A 194 -2.23 0.21 14.81
CA SER A 194 -2.75 1.53 14.58
C SER A 194 -4.11 1.54 13.84
N CYS A 195 -4.44 0.53 13.06
CA CYS A 195 -5.80 0.32 12.54
C CYS A 195 -6.79 -0.21 13.59
N LEU A 196 -6.29 -0.71 14.73
CA LEU A 196 -7.02 -1.38 15.80
C LEU A 196 -7.19 -0.53 17.06
N PHE A 197 -6.81 0.74 17.06
CA PHE A 197 -6.62 1.46 18.29
C PHE A 197 -7.92 1.98 18.92
N PHE A 198 -8.45 1.23 19.88
CA PHE A 198 -9.36 1.71 20.90
C PHE A 198 -8.87 1.20 22.27
N PHE A 199 -8.61 2.11 23.18
CA PHE A 199 -8.33 1.76 24.56
C PHE A 199 -9.58 1.99 25.41
N ASP A 200 -10.13 0.92 25.94
CA ASP A 200 -11.19 0.98 26.97
C ASP A 200 -10.54 1.09 28.34
N PRO A 201 -10.58 2.26 28.99
CA PRO A 201 -9.99 2.44 30.32
C PRO A 201 -10.72 1.66 31.40
N GLY A 202 -11.98 1.29 31.20
CA GLY A 202 -12.76 0.48 32.15
C GLY A 202 -12.38 -0.99 32.10
N ALA A 203 -12.13 -1.51 30.91
CA ALA A 203 -11.71 -2.90 30.70
C ALA A 203 -10.19 -3.07 30.68
N LEU A 204 -9.41 -1.98 30.72
CA LEU A 204 -7.95 -1.98 30.49
C LEU A 204 -7.56 -2.77 29.21
N ALA A 205 -8.40 -2.72 28.20
CA ALA A 205 -8.26 -3.45 26.96
C ALA A 205 -8.01 -2.50 25.78
N VAL A 206 -7.13 -2.93 24.86
CA VAL A 206 -7.01 -2.30 23.55
C VAL A 206 -7.95 -3.03 22.61
N SER A 207 -8.98 -2.35 22.14
CA SER A 207 -9.91 -2.87 21.14
C SER A 207 -9.96 -1.97 19.91
N VAL A 208 -10.75 -2.33 18.92
CA VAL A 208 -10.73 -1.71 17.60
C VAL A 208 -11.97 -0.88 17.38
N THR A 209 -11.79 0.32 16.89
CA THR A 209 -12.89 1.23 16.61
C THR A 209 -13.60 0.99 15.28
N MET A 210 -12.97 0.28 14.34
CA MET A 210 -13.52 0.10 13.00
C MET A 210 -14.10 -1.29 12.74
N ALA A 211 -13.95 -2.21 13.69
CA ALA A 211 -14.45 -3.56 13.55
C ALA A 211 -14.62 -4.22 14.92
N ASP A 212 -15.66 -5.01 15.06
CA ASP A 212 -15.90 -5.85 16.24
C ASP A 212 -14.92 -7.03 16.23
N THR A 213 -13.66 -6.78 16.57
CA THR A 213 -12.58 -7.76 16.57
C THR A 213 -11.60 -7.49 17.71
N SER A 214 -10.64 -8.37 17.88
CA SER A 214 -9.58 -8.25 18.87
C SER A 214 -8.19 -8.13 18.23
N VAL A 215 -7.26 -7.53 18.96
CA VAL A 215 -5.84 -7.49 18.58
C VAL A 215 -5.33 -8.90 18.27
N GLY A 216 -5.72 -9.89 19.10
CA GLY A 216 -5.31 -11.29 18.90
C GLY A 216 -5.78 -11.89 17.58
N ILE A 217 -7.03 -11.63 17.16
CA ILE A 217 -7.57 -12.11 15.87
C ILE A 217 -6.80 -11.49 14.72
N ALA A 218 -6.61 -10.16 14.72
CA ALA A 218 -5.91 -9.47 13.65
C ALA A 218 -4.46 -9.94 13.50
N PHE A 219 -3.75 -10.16 14.62
CA PHE A 219 -2.38 -10.69 14.60
C PHE A 219 -2.29 -12.14 14.16
N ASN A 220 -3.23 -12.98 14.59
CA ASN A 220 -3.31 -14.37 14.13
C ASN A 220 -3.59 -14.43 12.62
N ASN A 221 -4.49 -13.58 12.12
CA ASN A 221 -4.78 -13.47 10.70
C ASN A 221 -3.57 -12.95 9.93
N TYR A 222 -2.86 -11.97 10.47
CA TYR A 222 -1.59 -11.51 9.89
C TYR A 222 -0.58 -12.66 9.76
N GLY A 223 -0.36 -13.43 10.82
CA GLY A 223 0.53 -14.59 10.80
C GLY A 223 0.08 -15.67 9.81
N ALA A 224 -1.23 -15.97 9.78
CA ALA A 224 -1.82 -16.93 8.85
C ALA A 224 -1.68 -16.51 7.39
N ALA A 225 -1.83 -15.21 7.10
CA ALA A 225 -1.64 -14.65 5.76
C ALA A 225 -0.20 -14.81 5.27
N TRP A 226 0.78 -14.48 6.09
CA TRP A 226 2.20 -14.69 5.76
C TRP A 226 2.52 -16.17 5.56
N ALA A 227 2.02 -17.04 6.45
CA ALA A 227 2.27 -18.48 6.39
C ALA A 227 1.67 -19.12 5.13
N GLY A 228 0.41 -18.82 4.81
CA GLY A 228 -0.25 -19.33 3.59
C GLY A 228 0.47 -18.87 2.31
N GLY A 229 0.80 -17.59 2.24
CA GLY A 229 1.56 -17.01 1.14
C GLY A 229 2.95 -17.62 1.00
N ALA A 230 3.67 -17.82 2.12
CA ALA A 230 4.99 -18.46 2.13
C ALA A 230 4.93 -19.89 1.62
N LEU A 231 3.96 -20.69 2.08
CA LEU A 231 3.81 -22.08 1.67
C LEU A 231 3.57 -22.19 0.16
N MET A 232 2.59 -21.48 -0.37
CA MET A 232 2.32 -21.52 -1.82
C MET A 232 3.43 -20.87 -2.63
N GLY A 233 4.06 -19.82 -2.11
CA GLY A 233 5.25 -19.22 -2.71
C GLY A 233 6.40 -20.21 -2.84
N ALA A 234 6.63 -21.06 -1.82
CA ALA A 234 7.61 -22.13 -1.87
C ALA A 234 7.23 -23.18 -2.95
N VAL A 235 5.97 -23.62 -2.97
CA VAL A 235 5.50 -24.55 -4.00
C VAL A 235 5.75 -24.01 -5.41
N LEU A 236 5.39 -22.76 -5.67
CA LEU A 236 5.63 -22.12 -6.97
C LEU A 236 7.12 -21.95 -7.27
N ALA A 237 7.94 -21.57 -6.30
CA ALA A 237 9.38 -21.45 -6.50
C ALA A 237 10.04 -22.75 -6.93
N TYR A 238 9.71 -23.85 -6.24
CA TYR A 238 10.23 -25.18 -6.58
C TYR A 238 9.70 -25.71 -7.90
N SER A 239 8.40 -25.52 -8.19
CA SER A 239 7.80 -26.02 -9.43
C SER A 239 8.23 -25.23 -10.67
N THR A 240 8.37 -23.90 -10.56
CA THR A 240 8.75 -23.02 -11.67
C THR A 240 10.26 -22.76 -11.77
N ARG A 241 11.04 -23.18 -10.77
CA ARG A 241 12.48 -22.86 -10.63
C ARG A 241 12.76 -21.35 -10.55
N LYS A 242 11.78 -20.56 -10.13
CA LYS A 242 11.89 -19.09 -9.96
C LYS A 242 11.90 -18.77 -8.47
N PHE A 243 13.09 -18.51 -7.91
CA PHE A 243 13.27 -18.25 -6.47
C PHE A 243 12.49 -17.01 -5.98
N SER A 244 12.15 -16.08 -6.89
CA SER A 244 11.39 -14.87 -6.55
C SER A 244 10.07 -15.16 -5.83
N TYR A 245 9.44 -16.31 -6.09
CA TYR A 245 8.21 -16.68 -5.40
C TYR A 245 8.41 -17.04 -3.92
N LEU A 246 9.62 -17.46 -3.51
CA LEU A 246 9.95 -17.63 -2.09
C LEU A 246 9.90 -16.30 -1.32
N LEU A 247 10.26 -15.22 -1.99
CA LEU A 247 10.32 -13.89 -1.40
C LEU A 247 9.00 -13.13 -1.53
N LEU A 248 8.35 -13.24 -2.69
CA LEU A 248 7.10 -12.52 -2.97
C LEU A 248 5.85 -13.26 -2.48
N GLY A 249 5.93 -14.58 -2.28
CA GLY A 249 4.81 -15.37 -1.79
C GLY A 249 4.27 -14.91 -0.44
N PRO A 250 5.11 -14.75 0.59
CA PRO A 250 4.67 -14.20 1.88
C PRO A 250 4.00 -12.83 1.76
N LEU A 251 4.58 -11.94 0.94
CA LEU A 251 4.02 -10.60 0.67
C LEU A 251 2.67 -10.70 -0.06
N ALA A 252 2.52 -11.62 -1.01
CA ALA A 252 1.24 -11.85 -1.68
C ALA A 252 0.16 -12.29 -0.68
N GLY A 253 0.48 -13.24 0.20
CA GLY A 253 -0.44 -13.66 1.25
C GLY A 253 -0.86 -12.49 2.14
N TYR A 254 0.09 -11.68 2.57
CA TYR A 254 -0.18 -10.48 3.35
C TYR A 254 -1.08 -9.48 2.60
N VAL A 255 -0.79 -9.16 1.34
CA VAL A 255 -1.60 -8.21 0.55
C VAL A 255 -3.03 -8.71 0.37
N ALA A 256 -3.22 -10.02 0.14
CA ALA A 256 -4.55 -10.62 0.06
C ALA A 256 -5.33 -10.53 1.38
N GLY A 257 -4.64 -10.69 2.51
CA GLY A 257 -5.25 -10.64 3.84
C GLY A 257 -5.55 -9.22 4.33
N ALA A 258 -4.85 -8.22 3.78
CA ALA A 258 -4.83 -6.86 4.31
C ALA A 258 -6.21 -6.19 4.38
N SER A 259 -7.13 -6.53 3.49
CA SER A 259 -8.50 -5.98 3.52
C SER A 259 -9.38 -6.54 4.64
N GLY A 260 -8.99 -7.65 5.30
CA GLY A 260 -9.89 -8.36 6.20
C GLY A 260 -9.23 -9.00 7.42
N PHE A 261 -8.08 -8.51 7.91
CA PHE A 261 -7.46 -9.07 9.12
C PHE A 261 -8.39 -9.05 10.34
N ASP A 262 -9.39 -8.21 10.34
CA ASP A 262 -10.38 -8.03 11.40
C ASP A 262 -11.58 -8.97 11.29
N VAL A 263 -11.93 -9.45 10.11
CA VAL A 263 -13.17 -10.22 9.87
C VAL A 263 -12.94 -11.71 9.66
N TYR A 264 -11.77 -12.12 9.19
CA TYR A 264 -11.47 -13.53 8.99
C TYR A 264 -11.21 -14.27 10.31
N VAL A 265 -11.51 -15.57 10.30
CA VAL A 265 -10.89 -16.50 11.25
C VAL A 265 -9.58 -17.04 10.66
N PRO A 266 -8.58 -17.43 11.49
CA PRO A 266 -7.22 -17.72 10.99
C PRO A 266 -7.13 -18.80 9.90
N TRP A 267 -7.98 -19.83 9.94
CA TRP A 267 -7.97 -20.85 8.91
C TRP A 267 -8.50 -20.37 7.55
N GLN A 268 -9.53 -19.50 7.56
CA GLN A 268 -10.02 -18.86 6.32
C GLN A 268 -8.94 -17.98 5.73
N MET A 269 -8.31 -17.14 6.56
CA MET A 269 -7.21 -16.27 6.16
C MET A 269 -6.06 -17.07 5.54
N PHE A 270 -5.68 -18.18 6.16
CA PHE A 270 -4.65 -19.07 5.61
C PHE A 270 -5.00 -19.60 4.22
N LEU A 271 -6.25 -20.04 4.01
CA LEU A 271 -6.71 -20.54 2.70
C LEU A 271 -6.76 -19.44 1.64
N VAL A 272 -7.25 -18.25 1.99
CA VAL A 272 -7.21 -17.09 1.08
C VAL A 272 -5.77 -16.76 0.70
N ALA A 273 -4.87 -16.74 1.67
CA ALA A 273 -3.46 -16.45 1.45
C ALA A 273 -2.74 -17.49 0.60
N LEU A 274 -3.15 -18.77 0.65
CA LEU A 274 -2.65 -19.81 -0.27
C LEU A 274 -2.97 -19.48 -1.74
N GLY A 275 -4.10 -18.89 -2.03
CA GLY A 275 -4.49 -18.49 -3.40
C GLY A 275 -3.69 -17.31 -3.94
N ALA A 276 -3.20 -16.45 -3.08
CA ALA A 276 -2.59 -15.17 -3.46
C ALA A 276 -1.35 -15.28 -4.37
N PRO A 277 -0.34 -16.13 -4.10
CA PRO A 277 0.80 -16.31 -4.99
C PRO A 277 0.43 -16.89 -6.35
N ILE A 278 -0.65 -17.67 -6.42
CA ILE A 278 -1.16 -18.22 -7.70
C ILE A 278 -1.70 -17.08 -8.56
N VAL A 279 -2.50 -16.18 -7.96
CA VAL A 279 -3.00 -14.97 -8.66
C VAL A 279 -1.84 -14.11 -9.15
N ALA A 280 -0.85 -13.86 -8.30
CA ALA A 280 0.34 -13.10 -8.68
C ALA A 280 1.09 -13.76 -9.85
N TYR A 281 1.24 -15.09 -9.81
CA TYR A 281 1.88 -15.87 -10.88
C TYR A 281 1.14 -15.73 -12.22
N VAL A 282 -0.17 -15.92 -12.21
CA VAL A 282 -1.00 -15.86 -13.43
C VAL A 282 -0.90 -14.48 -14.08
N ILE A 283 -1.00 -13.42 -13.28
CA ILE A 283 -0.91 -12.04 -13.77
C ILE A 283 0.50 -11.76 -14.28
N TYR A 284 1.53 -12.16 -13.55
CA TYR A 284 2.91 -12.01 -13.99
C TYR A 284 3.15 -12.67 -15.36
N GLU A 285 2.73 -13.93 -15.53
CA GLU A 285 2.88 -14.64 -16.82
C GLU A 285 2.06 -13.98 -17.95
N PHE A 286 0.88 -13.44 -17.63
CA PHE A 286 0.10 -12.66 -18.59
C PHE A 286 0.85 -11.40 -19.05
N LEU A 287 1.43 -10.63 -18.12
CA LEU A 287 2.21 -9.42 -18.42
C LEU A 287 3.45 -9.75 -19.27
N GLN A 288 4.16 -10.84 -18.93
CA GLN A 288 5.32 -11.28 -19.71
C GLN A 288 4.93 -11.63 -21.17
N ARG A 289 3.81 -12.34 -21.37
CA ARG A 289 3.28 -12.63 -22.72
C ARG A 289 2.89 -11.38 -23.49
N LYS A 290 2.50 -10.32 -22.80
CA LYS A 290 2.19 -9.00 -23.40
C LYS A 290 3.41 -8.08 -23.52
N GLN A 291 4.60 -8.57 -23.18
CA GLN A 291 5.85 -7.81 -23.17
C GLN A 291 5.77 -6.52 -22.30
N ILE A 292 5.07 -6.61 -21.18
CA ILE A 292 4.98 -5.55 -20.20
C ILE A 292 6.01 -5.81 -19.11
N ASP A 293 7.00 -4.92 -19.00
CA ASP A 293 8.11 -5.04 -18.05
C ASP A 293 7.70 -4.49 -16.67
N GLU A 294 6.77 -5.20 -16.04
CA GLU A 294 6.34 -4.92 -14.67
C GLU A 294 6.22 -6.25 -13.91
N HIS A 295 6.87 -6.33 -12.73
CA HIS A 295 7.07 -7.59 -12.01
C HIS A 295 6.46 -7.62 -10.62
N LYS A 296 6.07 -6.48 -10.06
CA LYS A 296 5.68 -6.36 -8.65
C LYS A 296 4.31 -5.73 -8.46
N LEU A 297 4.14 -4.48 -8.95
CA LEU A 297 2.96 -3.67 -8.62
C LEU A 297 1.68 -4.26 -9.23
N LEU A 298 1.73 -4.65 -10.50
CA LEU A 298 0.55 -5.22 -11.14
C LEU A 298 0.21 -6.61 -10.62
N PRO A 299 1.14 -7.59 -10.50
CA PRO A 299 0.84 -8.89 -9.94
C PRO A 299 0.38 -8.83 -8.48
N LEU A 300 1.13 -8.11 -7.62
CA LEU A 300 0.84 -8.08 -6.18
C LEU A 300 -0.28 -7.09 -5.84
N PHE A 301 -0.20 -5.85 -6.31
CA PHE A 301 -1.11 -4.82 -5.85
C PHE A 301 -2.41 -4.82 -6.62
N ALA A 302 -2.37 -4.79 -7.97
CA ALA A 302 -3.61 -4.88 -8.74
C ALA A 302 -4.25 -6.26 -8.60
N GLY A 303 -3.48 -7.32 -8.85
CA GLY A 303 -3.99 -8.68 -8.87
C GLY A 303 -4.36 -9.21 -7.51
N VAL A 304 -3.38 -9.30 -6.64
CA VAL A 304 -3.61 -9.89 -5.31
C VAL A 304 -4.42 -8.98 -4.41
N GLY A 305 -4.23 -7.64 -4.50
CA GLY A 305 -5.07 -6.70 -3.76
C GLY A 305 -6.55 -6.80 -4.14
N SER A 306 -6.86 -6.86 -5.44
CA SER A 306 -8.23 -7.08 -5.91
C SER A 306 -8.77 -8.45 -5.48
N TYR A 307 -7.96 -9.50 -5.58
CA TYR A 307 -8.32 -10.83 -5.11
C TYR A 307 -8.69 -10.82 -3.62
N GLY A 308 -7.87 -10.18 -2.78
CA GLY A 308 -8.13 -10.08 -1.34
C GLY A 308 -9.46 -9.40 -1.04
N LEU A 309 -9.71 -8.23 -1.64
CA LEU A 309 -10.97 -7.51 -1.50
C LEU A 309 -12.18 -8.35 -1.95
N ILE A 310 -12.09 -9.02 -3.10
CA ILE A 310 -13.16 -9.89 -3.59
C ILE A 310 -13.42 -11.03 -2.62
N MET A 311 -12.36 -11.68 -2.10
CA MET A 311 -12.50 -12.78 -1.13
C MET A 311 -13.12 -12.31 0.18
N THR A 312 -12.77 -11.11 0.66
CA THR A 312 -13.42 -10.47 1.81
C THR A 312 -14.91 -10.29 1.54
N GLY A 313 -15.28 -9.74 0.39
CA GLY A 313 -16.67 -9.56 0.00
C GLY A 313 -17.46 -10.87 -0.14
N LEU A 314 -16.82 -11.95 -0.60
CA LEU A 314 -17.47 -13.25 -0.80
C LEU A 314 -17.67 -14.01 0.52
N LEU A 315 -16.66 -14.02 1.38
CA LEU A 315 -16.66 -14.85 2.60
C LEU A 315 -17.36 -14.16 3.79
N HIS A 316 -17.51 -12.85 3.73
CA HIS A 316 -18.14 -12.04 4.79
C HIS A 316 -19.33 -11.23 4.31
N ILE A 317 -20.03 -11.72 3.28
CA ILE A 317 -21.23 -11.08 2.75
C ILE A 317 -22.30 -10.90 3.84
N GLY A 318 -22.88 -9.71 3.94
CA GLY A 318 -23.92 -9.39 4.91
C GLY A 318 -23.39 -9.12 6.35
N VAL A 319 -22.07 -9.17 6.55
CA VAL A 319 -21.50 -8.82 7.86
C VAL A 319 -21.45 -7.30 7.99
N PRO A 320 -22.13 -6.69 8.98
CA PRO A 320 -22.06 -5.26 9.17
C PRO A 320 -20.68 -4.85 9.67
N ARG A 321 -20.08 -3.85 9.02
CA ARG A 321 -18.79 -3.25 9.38
C ARG A 321 -18.79 -1.78 8.99
N GLY A 322 -18.00 -0.98 9.67
CA GLY A 322 -17.97 0.47 9.55
C GLY A 322 -18.64 1.16 10.72
N GLY A 323 -18.64 2.47 10.76
CA GLY A 323 -19.14 3.24 11.88
C GLY A 323 -18.26 3.17 13.14
N TYR A 324 -18.73 3.76 14.22
CA TYR A 324 -18.07 3.67 15.53
C TYR A 324 -18.72 2.56 16.37
N LEU A 325 -17.89 1.70 16.93
CA LEU A 325 -18.35 0.64 17.83
C LEU A 325 -19.04 1.22 19.08
N GLY A 326 -20.17 0.61 19.44
CA GLY A 326 -20.90 0.95 20.68
C GLY A 326 -21.69 2.25 20.62
N ILE A 327 -21.75 2.94 19.47
CA ILE A 327 -22.60 4.12 19.27
C ILE A 327 -23.76 3.72 18.37
N GLU A 328 -24.91 3.42 18.99
CA GLU A 328 -26.11 3.00 18.27
C GLU A 328 -27.02 4.16 17.89
N GLU A 329 -26.91 5.31 18.55
CA GLU A 329 -27.76 6.48 18.35
C GLU A 329 -26.98 7.79 18.37
N GLY A 330 -27.52 8.82 17.71
CA GLY A 330 -26.97 10.18 17.69
C GLY A 330 -26.14 10.49 16.42
N ALA A 331 -25.49 11.66 16.42
CA ALA A 331 -24.75 12.17 15.26
C ALA A 331 -23.55 11.30 14.84
N TYR A 332 -23.09 10.42 15.71
CA TYR A 332 -21.97 9.51 15.48
C TYR A 332 -22.40 8.04 15.28
N ALA A 333 -23.70 7.78 15.34
CA ALA A 333 -24.27 6.48 15.01
C ALA A 333 -24.24 6.30 13.49
N PHE A 334 -23.10 5.88 12.95
CA PHE A 334 -23.00 5.57 11.53
C PHE A 334 -23.64 4.24 11.26
N GLN A 335 -24.30 4.19 10.12
CA GLN A 335 -24.83 2.94 9.67
C GLN A 335 -23.67 2.02 9.33
N HIS A 336 -23.69 0.83 9.93
CA HIS A 336 -22.77 -0.24 9.59
C HIS A 336 -23.17 -0.79 8.22
N GLY A 337 -22.47 -0.36 7.18
CA GLY A 337 -22.65 -0.94 5.86
C GLY A 337 -22.32 -2.44 5.88
N GLU A 338 -23.19 -3.25 5.29
CA GLU A 338 -22.95 -4.68 5.15
C GLU A 338 -21.90 -4.94 4.07
N ILE A 339 -20.91 -5.75 4.40
CA ILE A 339 -19.88 -6.17 3.44
C ILE A 339 -20.55 -6.88 2.26
N GLY A 340 -20.23 -6.51 1.04
CA GLY A 340 -20.78 -7.11 -0.15
C GLY A 340 -19.82 -7.08 -1.35
N VAL A 341 -19.89 -8.13 -2.17
CA VAL A 341 -19.01 -8.28 -3.35
C VAL A 341 -19.13 -7.09 -4.29
N LEU A 342 -20.34 -6.57 -4.49
CA LEU A 342 -20.55 -5.42 -5.37
C LEU A 342 -19.78 -4.19 -4.91
N MET A 343 -19.82 -3.89 -3.62
CA MET A 343 -19.11 -2.74 -3.07
C MET A 343 -17.60 -2.95 -3.07
N GLN A 344 -17.11 -4.16 -2.90
CA GLN A 344 -15.68 -4.47 -3.08
C GLN A 344 -15.24 -4.23 -4.53
N LEU A 345 -16.04 -4.64 -5.51
CA LEU A 345 -15.76 -4.34 -6.93
C LEU A 345 -15.79 -2.83 -7.22
N VAL A 346 -16.75 -2.11 -6.67
CA VAL A 346 -16.80 -0.63 -6.78
C VAL A 346 -15.53 -0.01 -6.20
N GLY A 347 -15.13 -0.39 -4.99
CA GLY A 347 -13.91 0.11 -4.36
C GLY A 347 -12.64 -0.19 -5.17
N ILE A 348 -12.55 -1.39 -5.76
CA ILE A 348 -11.45 -1.76 -6.67
C ILE A 348 -11.40 -0.83 -7.89
N VAL A 349 -12.54 -0.66 -8.57
CA VAL A 349 -12.63 0.19 -9.78
C VAL A 349 -12.33 1.65 -9.46
N VAL A 350 -12.86 2.17 -8.37
CA VAL A 350 -12.61 3.54 -7.91
C VAL A 350 -11.11 3.72 -7.63
N SER A 351 -10.51 2.83 -6.84
CA SER A 351 -9.11 2.95 -6.43
C SER A 351 -8.14 2.86 -7.61
N LEU A 352 -8.33 1.88 -8.50
CA LEU A 352 -7.56 1.77 -9.74
C LEU A 352 -7.78 2.98 -10.65
N GLY A 353 -9.04 3.44 -10.77
CA GLY A 353 -9.42 4.59 -11.59
C GLY A 353 -8.73 5.88 -11.14
N PHE A 354 -8.69 6.16 -9.85
CA PHE A 354 -7.94 7.29 -9.30
C PHE A 354 -6.45 7.21 -9.66
N GLY A 355 -5.84 6.03 -9.54
CA GLY A 355 -4.45 5.81 -9.94
C GLY A 355 -4.21 6.03 -11.42
N ILE A 356 -5.07 5.47 -12.28
CA ILE A 356 -4.99 5.62 -13.73
C ILE A 356 -5.12 7.09 -14.14
N ILE A 357 -6.13 7.80 -13.64
CA ILE A 357 -6.34 9.21 -13.96
C ILE A 357 -5.15 10.05 -13.52
N THR A 358 -4.68 9.85 -12.30
CA THR A 358 -3.50 10.54 -11.77
C THR A 358 -2.28 10.34 -12.65
N ALA A 359 -2.00 9.10 -13.04
CA ALA A 359 -0.85 8.79 -13.88
C ALA A 359 -0.97 9.34 -15.31
N LEU A 360 -2.17 9.37 -15.89
CA LEU A 360 -2.42 9.99 -17.19
C LEU A 360 -2.14 11.49 -17.15
N VAL A 361 -2.64 12.19 -16.13
CA VAL A 361 -2.39 13.62 -15.94
C VAL A 361 -0.90 13.89 -15.74
N LEU A 362 -0.24 13.12 -14.87
CA LEU A 362 1.19 13.26 -14.62
C LEU A 362 2.02 12.96 -15.88
N SER A 363 1.68 11.89 -16.61
CA SER A 363 2.36 11.56 -17.86
C SER A 363 2.22 12.67 -18.90
N PHE A 364 1.04 13.28 -19.00
CA PHE A 364 0.82 14.42 -19.89
C PHE A 364 1.68 15.62 -19.49
N VAL A 365 1.67 15.99 -18.21
CA VAL A 365 2.47 17.12 -17.71
C VAL A 365 3.96 16.89 -17.93
N LEU A 366 4.48 15.72 -17.52
CA LEU A 366 5.90 15.41 -17.64
C LEU A 366 6.37 15.36 -19.10
N LYS A 367 5.56 14.77 -19.98
CA LYS A 367 5.90 14.74 -21.42
C LYS A 367 6.08 16.12 -22.02
N HIS A 368 5.36 17.13 -21.53
CA HIS A 368 5.42 18.50 -22.04
C HIS A 368 6.37 19.41 -21.26
N THR A 369 6.99 18.94 -20.19
CA THR A 369 7.91 19.71 -19.36
C THR A 369 9.32 19.13 -19.34
N THR A 370 9.53 18.05 -18.60
CA THR A 370 10.86 17.47 -18.34
C THR A 370 11.20 16.26 -19.21
N GLY A 371 10.22 15.70 -19.93
CA GLY A 371 10.31 14.40 -20.59
C GLY A 371 9.98 13.25 -19.65
N LEU A 372 9.70 12.08 -20.24
CA LEU A 372 9.34 10.87 -19.50
C LEU A 372 10.42 9.79 -19.57
N ASP A 373 11.26 9.84 -20.60
CA ASP A 373 12.19 8.76 -20.91
C ASP A 373 13.63 9.12 -20.56
N VAL A 374 14.31 8.17 -19.94
CA VAL A 374 15.76 8.17 -19.82
C VAL A 374 16.33 7.60 -21.14
N SER A 375 17.32 8.24 -21.72
CA SER A 375 17.93 7.78 -22.98
C SER A 375 18.53 6.38 -22.85
N ASP A 376 18.49 5.61 -23.94
CA ASP A 376 19.07 4.25 -23.97
C ASP A 376 20.56 4.26 -23.60
N ALA A 377 21.29 5.33 -23.98
CA ALA A 377 22.69 5.52 -23.62
C ALA A 377 22.88 5.67 -22.11
N ALA A 378 22.08 6.52 -21.46
CA ALA A 378 22.15 6.71 -20.01
C ALA A 378 21.73 5.43 -19.25
N GLN A 379 20.76 4.68 -19.77
CA GLN A 379 20.40 3.39 -19.20
C GLN A 379 21.51 2.34 -19.34
N ALA A 380 22.24 2.35 -20.44
CA ALA A 380 23.36 1.44 -20.68
C ALA A 380 24.57 1.79 -19.79
N GLU A 381 24.89 3.07 -19.66
CA GLU A 381 25.99 3.56 -18.82
C GLU A 381 25.72 3.35 -17.33
N GLY A 382 24.48 3.57 -16.89
CA GLY A 382 24.04 3.49 -15.50
C GLY A 382 23.72 4.86 -14.92
N LEU A 383 22.61 4.94 -14.19
CA LEU A 383 22.09 6.21 -13.67
C LEU A 383 22.97 6.81 -12.58
N ASP A 384 23.68 5.97 -11.83
CA ASP A 384 24.59 6.41 -10.76
C ASP A 384 25.74 7.22 -11.37
N LYS A 385 26.28 6.77 -12.50
CA LYS A 385 27.33 7.49 -13.22
C LYS A 385 26.79 8.73 -13.92
N VAL A 386 25.70 8.61 -14.66
CA VAL A 386 25.16 9.70 -15.49
C VAL A 386 24.68 10.88 -14.66
N TYR A 387 24.05 10.64 -13.51
CA TYR A 387 23.47 11.71 -12.71
C TYR A 387 24.32 12.12 -11.49
N TRP A 388 25.19 11.23 -11.02
CA TRP A 388 25.89 11.43 -9.76
C TRP A 388 27.43 11.31 -9.87
N ASP A 389 27.95 10.97 -11.06
CA ASP A 389 29.38 10.73 -11.32
C ASP A 389 29.99 9.64 -10.38
N ILE A 390 29.16 8.63 -10.05
CA ILE A 390 29.55 7.51 -9.21
C ILE A 390 29.82 6.29 -10.09
N GLU A 391 31.06 5.82 -10.11
CA GLU A 391 31.40 4.58 -10.81
C GLU A 391 30.74 3.39 -10.09
N PRO A 392 30.12 2.44 -10.83
CA PRO A 392 29.57 1.25 -10.22
C PRO A 392 30.68 0.43 -9.58
N ASP A 393 30.42 -0.11 -8.39
CA ASP A 393 31.28 -1.11 -7.75
C ASP A 393 31.43 -2.31 -8.69
N VAL A 394 32.54 -2.38 -9.40
CA VAL A 394 32.86 -3.47 -10.31
C VAL A 394 33.41 -4.61 -9.45
N ASP A 395 32.71 -5.74 -9.45
CA ASP A 395 33.20 -6.95 -8.77
C ASP A 395 34.48 -7.41 -9.48
N PRO A 396 35.68 -7.36 -8.86
CA PRO A 396 36.94 -7.70 -9.52
C PRO A 396 37.01 -9.16 -9.99
N ILE A 397 36.00 -9.98 -9.67
CA ILE A 397 35.96 -11.41 -10.00
C ILE A 397 35.30 -11.69 -11.36
N THR A 398 34.58 -10.73 -11.97
CA THR A 398 33.83 -10.98 -13.22
C THR A 398 34.49 -10.47 -14.50
N ASP A 399 35.55 -9.67 -14.41
CA ASP A 399 36.24 -9.11 -15.59
C ASP A 399 37.33 -10.00 -16.21
N ASN A 400 37.55 -11.21 -15.69
CA ASN A 400 38.56 -12.14 -16.19
C ASN A 400 37.99 -13.30 -17.02
N LYS A 401 36.85 -13.10 -17.72
CA LYS A 401 36.43 -14.03 -18.78
C LYS A 401 36.07 -13.24 -20.05
N SER A 402 37.12 -12.77 -20.71
CA SER A 402 37.08 -12.50 -22.13
C SER A 402 37.14 -13.81 -22.94
#